data_c3a37289dc31cfcbec615fc2830cff06
#
_entry.id   c3a37289dc31cfcbec615fc2830cff06
#
_cell.length_a   1.000
_cell.length_b   1.000
_cell.length_c   1.000
_cell.angle_alpha   90.00
_cell.angle_beta   90.00
_cell.angle_gamma   90.00
#
_symmetry.space_group_name_H-M   'P 1'
#
loop_
_entity.id
_entity.type
_entity.pdbx_description
1 polymer ?
#
loop_
_entity_poly.entity_id
_entity_poly.type
_entity_poly.pdbx_seq_one_letter_code
_entity_poly.pdbx_strand_id
1 'polypeptide(L)'
;MWHRGPFGPWSFKERMFEKGDLKYVILGLLAEKPRHGYEIIRDLEEKLGGFYSPSPGAVYPTLQMLEDMSYVSSRQQDSKRVYEISEEGRAFLVEHKETLDDIQKRMHSRLGPWFDEAEVREFADEMKLFAHDMKDFTKMFAKSRGGRMARPGQARADSRGAEAHP
;
A
#
# COMPACT_ATOMS: atom_id res chain seq x y z
N MET A 1 -47.13 1.82 0.96
CA MET A 1 -46.45 2.03 -0.33
C MET A 1 -45.24 2.90 -0.08
N TRP A 2 -44.07 2.32 -0.03
CA TRP A 2 -42.80 3.03 0.15
C TRP A 2 -42.31 3.47 -1.24
N HIS A 3 -42.43 4.74 -1.54
CA HIS A 3 -41.81 5.29 -2.73
C HIS A 3 -40.31 5.22 -2.58
N ARG A 4 -39.66 4.31 -3.31
CA ARG A 4 -38.23 4.33 -3.54
C ARG A 4 -37.94 5.59 -4.35
N GLY A 5 -37.47 6.64 -3.65
CA GLY A 5 -36.90 7.80 -4.33
C GLY A 5 -35.63 7.37 -5.07
N PRO A 6 -35.22 8.07 -6.14
CA PRO A 6 -34.02 7.76 -6.93
C PRO A 6 -32.71 7.94 -6.18
N PHE A 7 -32.75 8.33 -4.90
CA PHE A 7 -31.62 8.58 -4.03
C PHE A 7 -31.64 7.65 -2.80
N GLY A 8 -31.62 6.33 -3.04
CA GLY A 8 -31.39 5.38 -1.98
C GLY A 8 -29.92 5.42 -1.51
N PRO A 9 -29.62 5.04 -0.23
CA PRO A 9 -28.26 5.01 0.33
C PRO A 9 -27.28 4.18 -0.50
N TRP A 10 -27.77 3.28 -1.34
CA TRP A 10 -26.98 2.43 -2.24
C TRP A 10 -26.38 3.20 -3.43
N SER A 11 -27.08 4.22 -3.94
CA SER A 11 -26.61 5.00 -5.10
C SER A 11 -25.49 5.99 -4.74
N PHE A 12 -25.39 6.39 -3.48
CA PHE A 12 -24.29 7.20 -2.97
C PHE A 12 -23.02 6.37 -2.78
N LYS A 13 -23.19 5.13 -2.31
CA LYS A 13 -22.12 4.17 -2.04
C LYS A 13 -21.37 3.73 -3.30
N GLU A 14 -22.10 3.59 -4.42
CA GLU A 14 -21.52 3.18 -5.71
C GLU A 14 -20.76 4.29 -6.43
N ARG A 15 -20.98 5.57 -6.07
CA ARG A 15 -20.40 6.72 -6.77
C ARG A 15 -19.17 7.32 -6.10
N MET A 16 -18.81 6.86 -4.90
CA MET A 16 -17.66 7.39 -4.17
C MET A 16 -16.34 6.98 -4.84
N PHE A 17 -16.24 5.74 -5.27
CA PHE A 17 -15.10 5.20 -6.00
C PHE A 17 -15.55 4.73 -7.38
N GLU A 18 -14.80 5.08 -8.40
CA GLU A 18 -14.90 4.44 -9.70
C GLU A 18 -14.31 3.03 -9.63
N LYS A 19 -14.71 2.19 -10.59
CA LYS A 19 -14.18 0.84 -10.67
C LYS A 19 -12.65 0.88 -10.84
N GLY A 20 -11.96 0.41 -9.83
CA GLY A 20 -10.49 0.37 -9.81
C GLY A 20 -9.83 1.42 -8.92
N ASP A 21 -10.54 2.42 -8.41
CA ASP A 21 -9.98 3.44 -7.50
C ASP A 21 -9.53 2.84 -6.18
N LEU A 22 -10.26 1.84 -5.68
CA LEU A 22 -10.02 1.23 -4.37
C LEU A 22 -8.60 0.67 -4.23
N LYS A 23 -8.00 0.15 -5.31
CA LYS A 23 -6.64 -0.37 -5.30
C LYS A 23 -5.60 0.70 -4.95
N TYR A 24 -5.74 1.92 -5.49
CA TYR A 24 -4.83 3.02 -5.21
C TYR A 24 -4.94 3.48 -3.76
N VAL A 25 -6.16 3.56 -3.25
CA VAL A 25 -6.41 3.98 -1.86
C VAL A 25 -5.90 2.95 -0.86
N ILE A 26 -6.10 1.66 -1.14
CA ILE A 26 -5.55 0.56 -0.31
C ILE A 26 -4.02 0.59 -0.33
N LEU A 27 -3.40 0.73 -1.51
CA LEU A 27 -1.95 0.82 -1.62
C LEU A 27 -1.42 2.05 -0.87
N GLY A 28 -2.10 3.18 -0.94
CA GLY A 28 -1.76 4.39 -0.18
C GLY A 28 -1.75 4.15 1.32
N LEU A 29 -2.76 3.46 1.85
CA LEU A 29 -2.82 3.08 3.27
C LEU A 29 -1.69 2.13 3.68
N LEU A 30 -1.40 1.12 2.85
CA LEU A 30 -0.33 0.15 3.10
C LEU A 30 1.06 0.76 2.93
N ALA A 31 1.17 1.86 2.19
CA ALA A 31 2.40 2.61 2.07
C ALA A 31 2.82 3.27 3.39
N GLU A 32 1.87 3.66 4.23
CA GLU A 32 2.13 4.23 5.55
C GLU A 32 2.65 3.17 6.54
N LYS A 33 1.98 2.01 6.62
CA LYS A 33 2.34 0.89 7.50
C LYS A 33 1.62 -0.39 7.09
N PRO A 34 2.13 -1.57 7.45
CA PRO A 34 1.39 -2.83 7.33
C PRO A 34 0.09 -2.80 8.14
N ARG A 35 -0.95 -3.46 7.63
CA ARG A 35 -2.29 -3.50 8.25
C ARG A 35 -2.96 -4.85 8.06
N HIS A 36 -3.83 -5.20 9.02
CA HIS A 36 -4.79 -6.28 8.84
C HIS A 36 -5.92 -5.85 7.90
N GLY A 37 -6.57 -6.80 7.23
CA GLY A 37 -7.66 -6.48 6.31
C GLY A 37 -8.81 -5.68 6.94
N TYR A 38 -9.18 -5.97 8.18
CA TYR A 38 -10.22 -5.22 8.90
C TYR A 38 -9.76 -3.80 9.28
N GLU A 39 -8.47 -3.59 9.55
CA GLU A 39 -7.92 -2.25 9.81
C GLU A 39 -7.97 -1.38 8.57
N ILE A 40 -7.71 -1.97 7.39
CA ILE A 40 -7.86 -1.26 6.12
C ILE A 40 -9.29 -0.76 5.94
N ILE A 41 -10.30 -1.60 6.22
CA ILE A 41 -11.71 -1.21 6.13
C ILE A 41 -12.03 -0.07 7.08
N ARG A 42 -11.60 -0.19 8.34
CA ARG A 42 -11.82 0.84 9.37
C ARG A 42 -11.10 2.15 9.04
N ASP A 43 -9.85 2.09 8.63
CA ASP A 43 -9.05 3.27 8.32
C ASP A 43 -9.60 3.99 7.07
N LEU A 44 -10.12 3.23 6.09
CA LEU A 44 -10.84 3.81 4.95
C LEU A 44 -12.13 4.50 5.38
N GLU A 45 -12.91 3.89 6.27
CA GLU A 45 -14.12 4.48 6.81
C GLU A 45 -13.81 5.78 7.58
N GLU A 46 -12.78 5.77 8.41
CA GLU A 46 -12.34 6.93 9.18
C GLU A 46 -11.85 8.07 8.27
N LYS A 47 -10.97 7.77 7.30
CA LYS A 47 -10.49 8.74 6.30
C LYS A 47 -11.62 9.33 5.44
N LEU A 48 -12.72 8.61 5.29
CA LEU A 48 -13.91 9.05 4.57
C LEU A 48 -14.97 9.68 5.49
N GLY A 49 -14.58 10.08 6.71
CA GLY A 49 -15.42 10.77 7.67
C GLY A 49 -16.62 9.96 8.17
N GLY A 50 -16.57 8.64 8.11
CA GLY A 50 -17.66 7.74 8.48
C GLY A 50 -18.84 7.67 7.47
N PHE A 51 -18.81 8.46 6.39
CA PHE A 51 -19.87 8.49 5.39
C PHE A 51 -19.85 7.28 4.44
N TYR A 52 -18.68 6.66 4.31
CA TYR A 52 -18.50 5.51 3.46
C TYR A 52 -17.59 4.48 4.15
N SER A 53 -18.08 3.25 4.19
CA SER A 53 -17.28 2.10 4.60
C SER A 53 -17.25 1.10 3.45
N PRO A 54 -16.09 0.81 2.86
CA PRO A 54 -16.01 -0.22 1.84
C PRO A 54 -16.36 -1.57 2.44
N SER A 55 -17.11 -2.37 1.68
CA SER A 55 -17.51 -3.70 2.14
C SER A 55 -16.30 -4.66 2.14
N PRO A 56 -16.29 -5.68 3.04
CA PRO A 56 -15.31 -6.75 2.97
C PRO A 56 -15.28 -7.43 1.58
N GLY A 57 -16.44 -7.56 0.92
CA GLY A 57 -16.57 -8.11 -0.42
C GLY A 57 -15.92 -7.26 -1.53
N ALA A 58 -15.59 -6.00 -1.26
CA ALA A 58 -14.82 -5.16 -2.15
C ALA A 58 -13.33 -5.13 -1.79
N VAL A 59 -13.01 -5.06 -0.49
CA VAL A 59 -11.63 -4.91 -0.01
C VAL A 59 -10.82 -6.20 -0.18
N TYR A 60 -11.32 -7.34 0.27
CA TYR A 60 -10.55 -8.59 0.21
C TYR A 60 -10.25 -9.07 -1.22
N PRO A 61 -11.18 -9.03 -2.18
CA PRO A 61 -10.85 -9.34 -3.57
C PRO A 61 -9.83 -8.35 -4.17
N THR A 62 -9.88 -7.08 -3.78
CA THR A 62 -8.88 -6.09 -4.23
C THR A 62 -7.51 -6.40 -3.64
N LEU A 63 -7.42 -6.77 -2.36
CA LEU A 63 -6.16 -7.21 -1.74
C LEU A 63 -5.60 -8.46 -2.42
N GLN A 64 -6.46 -9.44 -2.75
CA GLN A 64 -6.03 -10.63 -3.49
C GLN A 64 -5.47 -10.27 -4.87
N MET A 65 -6.15 -9.40 -5.60
CA MET A 65 -5.67 -8.91 -6.89
C MET A 65 -4.31 -8.20 -6.75
N LEU A 66 -4.12 -7.37 -5.72
CA LEU A 66 -2.86 -6.68 -5.48
C LEU A 66 -1.72 -7.65 -5.10
N GLU A 67 -2.02 -8.74 -4.38
CA GLU A 67 -1.06 -9.82 -4.14
C GLU A 67 -0.69 -10.55 -5.45
N ASP A 68 -1.68 -10.88 -6.28
CA ASP A 68 -1.46 -11.55 -7.58
C ASP A 68 -0.61 -10.69 -8.52
N MET A 69 -0.74 -9.36 -8.43
CA MET A 69 0.10 -8.39 -9.15
C MET A 69 1.47 -8.14 -8.49
N SER A 70 1.76 -8.76 -7.36
CA SER A 70 2.99 -8.55 -6.58
C SER A 70 3.14 -7.14 -6.00
N TYR A 71 2.06 -6.35 -5.91
CA TYR A 71 2.09 -5.02 -5.32
C TYR A 71 1.93 -5.04 -3.80
N VAL A 72 1.40 -6.13 -3.27
CA VAL A 72 1.19 -6.38 -1.85
C VAL A 72 1.68 -7.79 -1.53
N SER A 73 2.27 -7.95 -0.38
CA SER A 73 2.53 -9.25 0.23
C SER A 73 1.70 -9.41 1.50
N SER A 74 1.43 -10.63 1.89
CA SER A 74 0.77 -10.91 3.16
C SER A 74 1.52 -11.96 3.97
N ARG A 75 1.42 -11.83 5.30
CA ARG A 75 1.96 -12.81 6.24
C ARG A 75 0.94 -13.11 7.32
N GLN A 76 1.00 -14.32 7.85
CA GLN A 76 0.21 -14.70 9.01
C GLN A 76 0.88 -14.17 10.28
N GLN A 77 0.12 -13.46 11.10
CA GLN A 77 0.55 -12.96 12.40
C GLN A 77 -0.61 -13.12 13.39
N ASP A 78 -0.39 -13.85 14.49
CA ASP A 78 -1.40 -14.08 15.54
C ASP A 78 -2.77 -14.51 14.98
N SER A 79 -2.79 -15.51 14.12
CA SER A 79 -3.99 -16.03 13.43
C SER A 79 -4.71 -15.03 12.50
N LYS A 80 -4.11 -13.87 12.22
CA LYS A 80 -4.62 -12.84 11.32
C LYS A 80 -3.66 -12.61 10.18
N ARG A 81 -4.18 -12.16 9.05
CA ARG A 81 -3.41 -11.84 7.87
C ARG A 81 -3.03 -10.36 7.89
N VAL A 82 -1.75 -10.07 7.87
CA VAL A 82 -1.18 -8.71 7.75
C VAL A 82 -0.73 -8.50 6.33
N TYR A 83 -1.16 -7.40 5.74
CA TYR A 83 -0.79 -6.99 4.39
C TYR A 83 0.25 -5.88 4.43
N GLU A 84 1.18 -5.93 3.52
CA GLU A 84 2.30 -4.99 3.40
C GLU A 84 2.53 -4.67 1.93
N ILE A 85 2.78 -3.40 1.63
CA ILE A 85 3.09 -2.98 0.27
C ILE A 85 4.51 -3.43 -0.11
N SER A 86 4.66 -3.94 -1.33
CA SER A 86 5.95 -4.31 -1.90
C SER A 86 6.68 -3.11 -2.51
N GLU A 87 7.93 -3.30 -2.94
CA GLU A 87 8.66 -2.27 -3.71
C GLU A 87 7.95 -1.98 -5.05
N GLU A 88 7.45 -3.01 -5.71
CA GLU A 88 6.67 -2.89 -6.94
C GLU A 88 5.38 -2.11 -6.73
N GLY A 89 4.69 -2.35 -5.61
CA GLY A 89 3.49 -1.59 -5.24
C GLY A 89 3.79 -0.12 -4.98
N ARG A 90 4.91 0.18 -4.35
CA ARG A 90 5.36 1.55 -4.12
C ARG A 90 5.73 2.25 -5.42
N ALA A 91 6.46 1.59 -6.30
CA ALA A 91 6.80 2.10 -7.62
C ALA A 91 5.54 2.38 -8.44
N PHE A 92 4.55 1.49 -8.38
CA PHE A 92 3.26 1.68 -9.03
C PHE A 92 2.52 2.93 -8.54
N LEU A 93 2.52 3.21 -7.22
CA LEU A 93 1.91 4.44 -6.68
C LEU A 93 2.61 5.70 -7.18
N VAL A 94 3.94 5.69 -7.25
CA VAL A 94 4.72 6.83 -7.74
C VAL A 94 4.42 7.09 -9.22
N GLU A 95 4.35 6.04 -10.03
CA GLU A 95 4.04 6.14 -11.46
C GLU A 95 2.62 6.68 -11.70
N HIS A 96 1.67 6.31 -10.82
CA HIS A 96 0.25 6.69 -10.94
C HIS A 96 -0.17 7.82 -9.97
N LYS A 97 0.78 8.67 -9.60
CA LYS A 97 0.52 9.78 -8.67
C LYS A 97 -0.61 10.69 -9.14
N GLU A 98 -0.67 11.02 -10.42
CA GLU A 98 -1.74 11.85 -10.99
C GLU A 98 -3.11 11.22 -10.80
N THR A 99 -3.22 9.90 -11.01
CA THR A 99 -4.47 9.17 -10.78
C THR A 99 -4.88 9.23 -9.31
N LEU A 100 -3.94 9.08 -8.40
CA LEU A 100 -4.21 9.18 -6.96
C LEU A 100 -4.67 10.60 -6.58
N ASP A 101 -4.01 11.63 -7.10
CA ASP A 101 -4.39 13.03 -6.89
C ASP A 101 -5.81 13.30 -7.42
N ASP A 102 -6.18 12.74 -8.57
CA ASP A 102 -7.53 12.89 -9.13
C ASP A 102 -8.60 12.15 -8.30
N ILE A 103 -8.28 10.98 -7.76
CA ILE A 103 -9.15 10.26 -6.84
C ILE A 103 -9.40 11.12 -5.59
N GLN A 104 -8.36 11.68 -5.01
CA GLN A 104 -8.46 12.55 -3.83
C GLN A 104 -9.30 13.79 -4.10
N LYS A 105 -9.09 14.48 -5.23
CA LYS A 105 -9.92 15.63 -5.64
C LYS A 105 -11.38 15.26 -5.80
N ARG A 106 -11.68 14.12 -6.42
CA ARG A 106 -13.05 13.63 -6.58
C ARG A 106 -13.69 13.30 -5.23
N MET A 107 -12.94 12.67 -4.33
CA MET A 107 -13.41 12.41 -2.96
C MET A 107 -13.74 13.71 -2.24
N HIS A 108 -12.83 14.67 -2.27
CA HIS A 108 -13.02 15.98 -1.65
C HIS A 108 -14.25 16.72 -2.21
N SER A 109 -14.43 16.75 -3.53
CA SER A 109 -15.57 17.41 -4.16
C SER A 109 -16.91 16.74 -3.83
N ARG A 110 -16.93 15.43 -3.58
CA ARG A 110 -18.15 14.66 -3.28
C ARG A 110 -18.55 14.69 -1.82
N LEU A 111 -17.57 14.81 -0.93
CA LEU A 111 -17.78 14.86 0.52
C LEU A 111 -18.16 16.29 0.99
N GLY A 112 -17.94 17.29 0.12
CA GLY A 112 -18.33 18.68 0.38
C GLY A 112 -17.56 19.33 1.52
N PRO A 113 -18.08 20.44 2.10
CA PRO A 113 -17.40 21.25 3.10
C PRO A 113 -17.21 20.58 4.48
N TRP A 114 -17.52 19.30 4.60
CA TRP A 114 -17.34 18.50 5.82
C TRP A 114 -15.90 18.06 6.05
N PHE A 115 -15.02 18.19 5.03
CA PHE A 115 -13.59 18.00 5.18
C PHE A 115 -12.92 19.37 5.31
N ASP A 116 -12.20 19.58 6.39
CA ASP A 116 -11.34 20.72 6.53
C ASP A 116 -10.24 20.66 5.44
N GLU A 117 -10.09 21.75 4.69
CA GLU A 117 -9.00 21.88 3.69
C GLU A 117 -7.62 21.63 4.31
N ALA A 118 -7.48 21.83 5.63
CA ALA A 118 -6.27 21.57 6.37
C ALA A 118 -5.96 20.06 6.45
N GLU A 119 -6.95 19.21 6.75
CA GLU A 119 -6.76 17.74 6.83
C GLU A 119 -6.42 17.14 5.47
N VAL A 120 -7.07 17.62 4.41
CA VAL A 120 -6.77 17.18 3.03
C VAL A 120 -5.39 17.64 2.59
N ARG A 121 -4.97 18.82 3.00
CA ARG A 121 -3.64 19.36 2.70
C ARG A 121 -2.55 18.60 3.47
N GLU A 122 -2.79 18.32 4.74
CA GLU A 122 -1.88 17.52 5.58
C GLU A 122 -1.66 16.11 4.98
N PHE A 123 -2.73 15.44 4.58
CA PHE A 123 -2.63 14.15 3.88
C PHE A 123 -1.88 14.25 2.55
N ALA A 124 -2.15 15.31 1.76
CA ALA A 124 -1.45 15.52 0.50
C ALA A 124 0.04 15.84 0.71
N ASP A 125 0.38 16.55 1.78
CA ASP A 125 1.77 16.88 2.13
C ASP A 125 2.50 15.66 2.71
N GLU A 126 1.85 14.82 3.52
CA GLU A 126 2.39 13.53 3.95
C GLU A 126 2.68 12.60 2.75
N MET A 127 1.77 12.54 1.78
CA MET A 127 1.98 11.75 0.56
C MET A 127 3.11 12.30 -0.31
N LYS A 128 3.31 13.63 -0.36
CA LYS A 128 4.45 14.24 -1.05
C LYS A 128 5.78 13.94 -0.34
N LEU A 129 5.79 14.04 0.99
CA LEU A 129 6.96 13.71 1.81
C LEU A 129 7.33 12.24 1.63
N PHE A 130 6.34 11.37 1.65
CA PHE A 130 6.51 9.94 1.41
C PHE A 130 7.07 9.64 0.01
N ALA A 131 6.55 10.31 -1.03
CA ALA A 131 7.08 10.17 -2.40
C ALA A 131 8.53 10.66 -2.51
N HIS A 132 8.91 11.68 -1.74
CA HIS A 132 10.27 12.19 -1.66
C HIS A 132 11.20 11.18 -0.97
N ASP A 133 10.80 10.65 0.19
CA ASP A 133 11.58 9.67 0.95
C ASP A 133 11.75 8.36 0.17
N MET A 134 10.73 7.95 -0.58
CA MET A 134 10.80 6.79 -1.46
C MET A 134 11.77 6.97 -2.62
N LYS A 135 11.89 8.17 -3.16
CA LYS A 135 12.85 8.48 -4.22
C LYS A 135 14.31 8.38 -3.72
N ASP A 136 14.52 8.74 -2.47
CA ASP A 136 15.84 8.62 -1.84
C ASP A 136 16.12 7.18 -1.39
N PHE A 137 15.11 6.45 -0.92
CA PHE A 137 15.22 5.03 -0.59
C PHE A 137 15.53 4.17 -1.82
N THR A 138 14.87 4.40 -2.95
CA THR A 138 15.15 3.68 -4.20
C THR A 138 16.56 3.98 -4.73
N LYS A 139 17.06 5.22 -4.56
CA LYS A 139 18.46 5.58 -4.91
C LYS A 139 19.46 4.87 -3.99
N MET A 140 19.16 4.77 -2.70
CA MET A 140 20.03 4.11 -1.72
C MET A 140 20.10 2.60 -1.97
N PHE A 141 18.98 1.96 -2.33
CA PHE A 141 18.91 0.54 -2.68
C PHE A 141 19.59 0.22 -4.02
N ALA A 142 19.44 1.07 -5.02
CA ALA A 142 20.13 0.93 -6.30
C ALA A 142 21.65 1.03 -6.13
N LYS A 143 22.13 1.86 -5.19
CA LYS A 143 23.56 2.00 -4.84
C LYS A 143 24.07 0.79 -4.05
N SER A 144 23.25 0.17 -3.24
CA SER A 144 23.59 -1.04 -2.45
C SER A 144 23.71 -2.30 -3.32
N ARG A 145 22.97 -2.41 -4.40
CA ARG A 145 23.06 -3.53 -5.36
C ARG A 145 24.31 -3.49 -6.27
N GLY A 146 25.04 -2.38 -6.32
CA GLY A 146 26.29 -2.24 -7.05
C GLY A 146 27.52 -2.74 -6.27
N GLY A 147 27.39 -3.10 -5.00
CA GLY A 147 28.41 -3.70 -4.16
C GLY A 147 28.45 -5.22 -4.37
N ARG A 148 29.49 -5.66 -5.05
CA ARG A 148 29.89 -7.05 -5.33
C ARG A 148 29.50 -7.98 -4.19
N MET A 149 28.64 -8.97 -4.45
CA MET A 149 28.55 -10.19 -3.65
C MET A 149 29.92 -10.89 -3.69
N ALA A 150 30.68 -10.78 -2.62
CA ALA A 150 31.80 -11.65 -2.37
C ALA A 150 31.22 -13.07 -2.19
N ARG A 151 31.60 -13.97 -3.09
CA ARG A 151 31.31 -15.41 -2.98
C ARG A 151 31.97 -15.96 -1.72
N PRO A 152 31.25 -16.56 -0.78
CA PRO A 152 31.86 -17.37 0.26
C PRO A 152 32.18 -18.74 -0.35
N GLY A 153 33.44 -19.01 -0.53
CA GLY A 153 33.83 -20.34 -0.98
C GLY A 153 35.22 -20.40 -1.57
N GLN A 154 36.20 -20.34 -0.72
CA GLN A 154 37.47 -21.09 -0.89
C GLN A 154 38.30 -20.96 0.40
N ALA A 155 37.89 -21.72 1.41
CA ALA A 155 38.81 -22.09 2.45
C ALA A 155 39.68 -23.23 1.87
N ARG A 156 40.90 -22.90 1.58
CA ARG A 156 41.94 -23.84 1.19
C ARG A 156 42.15 -24.86 2.28
N ALA A 157 42.01 -26.11 1.91
CA ALA A 157 42.69 -27.21 2.58
C ALA A 157 44.18 -27.08 2.31
N ASP A 158 44.96 -26.76 3.31
CA ASP A 158 46.38 -27.00 3.37
C ASP A 158 46.78 -27.21 4.83
N SER A 159 46.93 -28.44 5.20
CA SER A 159 47.88 -28.87 6.20
C SER A 159 48.18 -30.35 6.01
N ARG A 160 49.05 -30.60 5.07
CA ARG A 160 49.92 -31.75 5.09
C ARG A 160 51.20 -31.34 5.82
N GLY A 161 51.53 -32.01 6.78
CA GLY A 161 52.81 -32.01 7.48
C GLY A 161 52.75 -33.12 8.46
N ALA A 162 53.16 -34.28 8.09
CA ALA A 162 54.46 -34.87 8.26
C ALA A 162 54.86 -34.82 9.74
N GLU A 163 54.99 -35.94 10.39
CA GLU A 163 56.22 -36.65 10.37
C GLU A 163 56.17 -38.00 11.06
N ALA A 164 56.72 -38.95 10.41
CA ALA A 164 57.24 -40.16 10.96
C ALA A 164 58.56 -39.91 11.66
N HIS A 165 58.88 -40.66 12.68
CA HIS A 165 60.14 -41.37 12.87
C HIS A 165 60.46 -41.68 14.32
N PRO A 166 61.26 -42.61 14.55
CA PRO A 166 61.64 -43.91 13.92
C PRO A 166 61.15 -45.07 14.73
#